data_e21ceb15dd92aa7bfdf9d800d222c731
#
_entry.id   e21ceb15dd92aa7bfdf9d800d222c731
#
_cell.length_a   1.000
_cell.length_b   1.000
_cell.length_c   1.000
_cell.angle_alpha   90.00
_cell.angle_beta   90.00
_cell.angle_gamma   90.00
#
_symmetry.space_group_name_H-M   'P 1'
#
loop_
_entity.id
_entity.type
_entity.pdbx_description
1 polymer ?
#
loop_
_entity_poly.entity_id
_entity_poly.type
_entity_poly.pdbx_seq_one_letter_code
_entity_poly.pdbx_strand_id
1 'polypeptide(L)'
;MGRMWRGGYRRFHPIGDRMGNEMVDVFDVGQPICDLDMEYGIYKVPAKEVIPYRIYPVLSPAWKADGYDELGIIYDRYLDLLVTYVVEGESKTDGYAAAIVTYDNLDTFGLPRRKLFEYASRNLKSDIRIGFTGTTGQLAMLEIGRLSGGVGGASALLLSSVWESAVKLLGTEKIIFFALSNCELMALVAEKRIIHALKSGLFDAARESVPVEEYFPKSIYRLVSDKSGYCLHRF
;
A
#
# COMPACT_ATOMS: atom_id res chain seq x y z
N MET A 1 -22.71 -6.53 -7.84
CA MET A 1 -22.82 -5.55 -6.72
C MET A 1 -21.47 -5.51 -6.01
N GLY A 2 -20.59 -4.63 -6.45
CA GLY A 2 -19.24 -4.47 -5.87
C GLY A 2 -19.34 -3.86 -4.47
N ARG A 3 -18.89 -4.57 -3.45
CA ARG A 3 -18.76 -4.01 -2.10
C ARG A 3 -17.50 -3.16 -2.03
N MET A 4 -17.69 -1.90 -1.75
CA MET A 4 -16.61 -0.95 -1.53
C MET A 4 -16.03 -1.09 -0.14
N TRP A 5 -14.73 -1.02 -0.05
CA TRP A 5 -13.97 -0.93 1.18
C TRP A 5 -14.22 0.42 1.86
N ARG A 6 -14.80 0.39 3.05
CA ARG A 6 -14.79 1.53 3.96
C ARG A 6 -13.61 1.37 4.91
N GLY A 7 -12.50 1.94 4.57
CA GLY A 7 -11.45 2.19 5.54
C GLY A 7 -11.77 3.50 6.26
N GLY A 8 -12.02 3.45 7.55
CA GLY A 8 -12.09 4.64 8.39
C GLY A 8 -10.69 5.20 8.56
N TYR A 9 -10.29 6.12 7.67
CA TYR A 9 -8.99 6.74 7.76
C TYR A 9 -8.94 7.71 8.93
N ARG A 10 -7.96 7.53 9.84
CA ARG A 10 -7.56 8.59 10.75
C ARG A 10 -7.11 9.77 9.90
N ARG A 11 -7.72 10.93 10.09
CA ARG A 11 -7.25 12.19 9.53
C ARG A 11 -5.80 12.40 9.98
N PHE A 12 -4.87 12.09 9.10
CA PHE A 12 -3.55 12.66 9.23
C PHE A 12 -3.66 14.11 8.80
N HIS A 13 -3.47 15.03 9.75
CA HIS A 13 -3.27 16.43 9.42
C HIS A 13 -1.97 16.50 8.61
N PRO A 14 -1.99 17.10 7.42
CA PRO A 14 -0.76 17.37 6.70
C PRO A 14 0.10 18.30 7.56
N ILE A 15 1.28 17.84 7.92
CA ILE A 15 2.30 18.71 8.49
C ILE A 15 2.83 19.58 7.37
N GLY A 16 2.47 20.88 7.43
CA GLY A 16 3.27 21.97 6.88
C GLY A 16 3.34 22.14 5.39
N ASP A 17 2.58 23.13 4.94
CA ASP A 17 2.93 23.98 3.82
C ASP A 17 4.44 24.09 3.58
N ARG A 18 4.85 23.70 2.36
CA ARG A 18 5.76 24.44 1.49
C ARG A 18 6.26 23.55 0.36
N MET A 19 5.56 23.61 -0.75
CA MET A 19 6.14 23.77 -2.09
C MET A 19 4.98 24.00 -3.05
N GLY A 20 4.95 25.21 -3.61
CA GLY A 20 3.97 25.57 -4.63
C GLY A 20 4.13 24.68 -5.84
N ASN A 21 3.25 23.72 -5.94
CA ASN A 21 2.84 23.15 -7.20
C ASN A 21 1.45 23.70 -7.44
N GLU A 22 1.36 24.55 -8.44
CA GLU A 22 0.09 24.90 -9.05
C GLU A 22 -0.65 23.58 -9.31
N MET A 23 -1.64 23.28 -8.45
CA MET A 23 -2.66 22.31 -8.82
C MET A 23 -3.43 22.97 -9.96
N VAL A 24 -3.04 22.60 -11.17
CA VAL A 24 -3.86 22.87 -12.33
C VAL A 24 -5.17 22.19 -12.04
N ASP A 25 -6.27 22.99 -12.05
CA ASP A 25 -7.63 22.49 -12.01
C ASP A 25 -7.91 21.64 -13.26
N VAL A 26 -7.40 20.41 -13.26
CA VAL A 26 -7.59 19.43 -14.35
C VAL A 26 -8.94 18.71 -14.20
N PHE A 27 -9.78 19.09 -13.25
CA PHE A 27 -10.97 18.34 -12.85
C PHE A 27 -12.28 18.85 -13.45
N ASP A 28 -12.24 19.70 -14.46
CA ASP A 28 -13.44 20.05 -15.22
C ASP A 28 -13.50 19.28 -16.54
N VAL A 29 -13.62 17.97 -16.47
CA VAL A 29 -13.91 17.17 -17.65
C VAL A 29 -15.27 16.53 -17.48
N GLY A 30 -16.25 17.10 -18.16
CA GLY A 30 -17.58 16.52 -18.38
C GLY A 30 -17.51 15.23 -19.20
N GLN A 31 -16.88 14.21 -18.66
CA GLN A 31 -16.86 12.84 -19.19
C GLN A 31 -17.59 11.92 -18.21
N PRO A 32 -18.26 10.88 -18.72
CA PRO A 32 -19.09 10.05 -17.88
C PRO A 32 -18.30 9.51 -16.72
N ILE A 33 -18.71 9.91 -15.56
CA ILE A 33 -18.46 9.23 -14.31
C ILE A 33 -18.92 7.81 -14.55
N CYS A 34 -18.03 6.82 -14.41
CA CYS A 34 -18.51 5.49 -14.15
C CYS A 34 -19.34 5.62 -12.87
N ASP A 35 -20.65 5.62 -13.03
CA ASP A 35 -21.60 5.48 -11.96
C ASP A 35 -21.38 4.10 -11.30
N LEU A 36 -20.32 4.01 -10.56
CA LEU A 36 -20.28 3.11 -9.43
C LEU A 36 -21.25 3.77 -8.46
N ASP A 37 -22.51 3.37 -8.62
CA ASP A 37 -23.62 3.73 -7.77
C ASP A 37 -23.29 3.25 -6.36
N MET A 38 -22.62 4.13 -5.64
CA MET A 38 -22.25 3.89 -4.28
C MET A 38 -23.13 4.75 -3.43
N GLU A 39 -23.83 4.11 -2.54
CA GLU A 39 -24.70 4.70 -1.53
C GLU A 39 -24.08 5.89 -0.78
N TYR A 40 -22.82 6.26 -1.07
CA TYR A 40 -22.00 7.16 -0.25
C TYR A 40 -21.08 8.11 -1.02
N GLY A 41 -21.45 8.56 -2.18
CA GLY A 41 -20.73 9.69 -2.78
C GLY A 41 -20.27 9.46 -4.22
N ILE A 42 -20.30 10.54 -4.97
CA ILE A 42 -19.83 10.58 -6.35
C ILE A 42 -18.31 10.64 -6.32
N TYR A 43 -17.67 9.61 -6.87
CA TYR A 43 -16.23 9.60 -7.09
C TYR A 43 -15.89 10.26 -8.41
N LYS A 44 -14.96 11.20 -8.37
CA LYS A 44 -14.34 11.68 -9.59
C LYS A 44 -13.15 10.78 -9.90
N VAL A 45 -13.24 10.01 -10.96
CA VAL A 45 -12.09 9.29 -11.50
C VAL A 45 -11.25 10.31 -12.28
N PRO A 46 -9.92 10.31 -12.11
CA PRO A 46 -9.03 11.16 -12.89
C PRO A 46 -9.20 10.93 -14.39
N ALA A 47 -8.90 11.94 -15.21
CA ALA A 47 -8.83 11.79 -16.66
C ALA A 47 -7.85 10.65 -17.03
N LYS A 48 -8.11 9.95 -18.15
CA LYS A 48 -7.31 8.78 -18.58
C LYS A 48 -5.80 9.04 -18.61
N GLU A 49 -5.41 10.23 -18.99
CA GLU A 49 -4.01 10.66 -19.09
C GLU A 49 -3.33 10.75 -17.72
N VAL A 50 -4.11 11.01 -16.67
CA VAL A 50 -3.62 11.17 -15.28
C VAL A 50 -3.60 9.83 -14.52
N ILE A 51 -4.46 8.88 -14.89
CA ILE A 51 -4.57 7.59 -14.20
C ILE A 51 -3.23 6.86 -14.06
N PRO A 52 -2.32 6.80 -15.06
CA PRO A 52 -1.01 6.16 -14.90
C PRO A 52 -0.14 6.75 -13.78
N TYR A 53 -0.45 7.96 -13.31
CA TYR A 53 0.24 8.64 -12.22
C TYR A 53 -0.49 8.53 -10.87
N ARG A 54 -1.69 7.93 -10.87
CA ARG A 54 -2.55 7.78 -9.70
C ARG A 54 -2.83 6.32 -9.34
N ILE A 55 -2.17 5.38 -10.02
CA ILE A 55 -2.30 3.96 -9.71
C ILE A 55 -1.26 3.53 -8.69
N TYR A 56 -1.69 2.76 -7.69
CA TYR A 56 -0.83 2.26 -6.62
C TYR A 56 -1.07 0.77 -6.36
N PRO A 57 -0.04 0.01 -5.95
CA PRO A 57 -0.22 -1.38 -5.57
C PRO A 57 -0.74 -1.46 -4.13
N VAL A 58 -1.60 -2.43 -3.88
CA VAL A 58 -2.10 -2.75 -2.53
C VAL A 58 -1.88 -4.23 -2.28
N LEU A 59 -1.19 -4.54 -1.19
CA LEU A 59 -0.98 -5.93 -0.79
C LEU A 59 -2.18 -6.46 -0.02
N SER A 60 -2.55 -7.69 -0.34
CA SER A 60 -3.65 -8.42 0.30
C SER A 60 -3.26 -9.86 0.58
N PRO A 61 -3.90 -10.52 1.55
CA PRO A 61 -3.67 -11.93 1.80
C PRO A 61 -4.01 -12.83 0.62
N ALA A 62 -3.21 -13.88 0.38
CA ALA A 62 -3.44 -14.82 -0.73
C ALA A 62 -4.79 -15.56 -0.66
N TRP A 63 -5.37 -15.73 0.52
CA TRP A 63 -6.68 -16.38 0.68
C TRP A 63 -7.85 -15.58 0.09
N LYS A 64 -7.65 -14.32 -0.26
CA LYS A 64 -8.67 -13.49 -0.93
C LYS A 64 -8.79 -13.77 -2.44
N ALA A 65 -7.93 -14.64 -3.00
CA ALA A 65 -7.85 -14.87 -4.45
C ALA A 65 -9.20 -15.26 -5.06
N ASP A 66 -9.90 -16.24 -4.45
CA ASP A 66 -11.19 -16.73 -4.98
C ASP A 66 -12.24 -15.62 -5.06
N GLY A 67 -12.35 -14.80 -4.00
CA GLY A 67 -13.26 -13.65 -4.01
C GLY A 67 -12.84 -12.55 -4.99
N TYR A 68 -11.55 -12.42 -5.26
CA TYR A 68 -11.04 -11.47 -6.26
C TYR A 68 -11.34 -11.96 -7.68
N ASP A 69 -11.21 -13.27 -7.93
CA ASP A 69 -11.58 -13.86 -9.22
C ASP A 69 -13.08 -13.71 -9.50
N GLU A 70 -13.94 -13.94 -8.51
CA GLU A 70 -15.40 -13.74 -8.62
C GLU A 70 -15.78 -12.29 -8.95
N LEU A 71 -15.03 -11.32 -8.42
CA LEU A 71 -15.25 -9.88 -8.62
C LEU A 71 -14.49 -9.32 -9.83
N GLY A 72 -13.77 -10.15 -10.58
CA GLY A 72 -12.94 -9.70 -11.70
C GLY A 72 -11.80 -8.75 -11.30
N ILE A 73 -11.36 -8.78 -10.03
CA ILE A 73 -10.27 -7.92 -9.55
C ILE A 73 -8.95 -8.42 -10.12
N ILE A 74 -8.17 -7.50 -10.67
CA ILE A 74 -6.85 -7.81 -11.23
C ILE A 74 -5.82 -7.87 -10.11
N TYR A 75 -5.08 -8.97 -10.07
CA TYR A 75 -3.96 -9.12 -9.13
C TYR A 75 -2.79 -9.88 -9.73
N ASP A 76 -1.63 -9.72 -9.12
CA ASP A 76 -0.43 -10.54 -9.30
C ASP A 76 -0.10 -11.25 -7.99
N ARG A 77 0.65 -12.35 -8.05
CA ARG A 77 1.08 -13.08 -6.85
C ARG A 77 2.50 -12.69 -6.46
N TYR A 78 2.70 -12.44 -5.18
CA TYR A 78 4.02 -12.14 -4.61
C TYR A 78 4.16 -12.82 -3.24
N LEU A 79 5.01 -13.82 -3.15
CA LEU A 79 5.14 -14.67 -1.95
C LEU A 79 3.77 -15.26 -1.55
N ASP A 80 3.32 -15.03 -0.32
CA ASP A 80 1.99 -15.40 0.20
C ASP A 80 0.96 -14.27 0.12
N LEU A 81 1.20 -13.30 -0.75
CA LEU A 81 0.39 -12.11 -0.94
C LEU A 81 -0.16 -12.01 -2.36
N LEU A 82 -1.22 -11.23 -2.49
CA LEU A 82 -1.74 -10.71 -3.75
C LEU A 82 -1.38 -9.23 -3.85
N VAL A 83 -0.94 -8.82 -5.03
CA VAL A 83 -0.71 -7.42 -5.39
C VAL A 83 -1.90 -6.99 -6.23
N THR A 84 -2.84 -6.27 -5.65
CA THR A 84 -3.93 -5.61 -6.37
C THR A 84 -3.55 -4.18 -6.70
N TYR A 85 -4.35 -3.51 -7.51
CA TYR A 85 -4.09 -2.16 -7.96
C TYR A 85 -5.28 -1.27 -7.66
N VAL A 86 -5.02 -0.06 -7.18
CA VAL A 86 -6.05 0.95 -6.97
C VAL A 86 -5.71 2.21 -7.76
N VAL A 87 -6.73 2.87 -8.28
CA VAL A 87 -6.63 4.22 -8.84
C VAL A 87 -7.13 5.18 -7.79
N GLU A 88 -6.30 6.12 -7.39
CA GLU A 88 -6.68 7.17 -6.44
C GLU A 88 -7.38 8.32 -7.15
N GLY A 89 -8.43 8.78 -6.55
CA GLY A 89 -9.24 9.90 -6.99
C GLY A 89 -9.65 10.75 -5.79
N GLU A 90 -10.64 11.59 -6.00
CA GLU A 90 -11.19 12.46 -4.97
C GLU A 90 -12.63 12.06 -4.64
N SER A 91 -12.94 12.03 -3.36
CA SER A 91 -14.31 11.95 -2.85
C SER A 91 -14.83 13.34 -2.55
N LYS A 92 -16.11 13.59 -2.84
CA LYS A 92 -16.77 14.86 -2.50
C LYS A 92 -16.92 15.06 -0.99
N THR A 93 -16.97 13.97 -0.24
CA THR A 93 -17.20 13.99 1.21
C THR A 93 -15.91 13.98 2.01
N ASP A 94 -14.96 13.15 1.60
CA ASP A 94 -13.78 12.84 2.44
C ASP A 94 -12.46 13.30 1.81
N GLY A 95 -12.51 13.92 0.64
CA GLY A 95 -11.31 14.40 -0.09
C GLY A 95 -10.45 13.30 -0.71
N TYR A 96 -10.68 12.03 -0.36
CA TYR A 96 -9.91 10.88 -0.87
C TYR A 96 -10.84 9.75 -1.27
N ALA A 97 -10.53 9.13 -2.39
CA ALA A 97 -11.18 7.91 -2.86
C ALA A 97 -10.17 7.00 -3.57
N ALA A 98 -10.43 5.70 -3.55
CA ALA A 98 -9.64 4.76 -4.32
C ALA A 98 -10.57 3.71 -4.94
N ALA A 99 -10.42 3.51 -6.25
CA ALA A 99 -11.14 2.48 -7.00
C ALA A 99 -10.20 1.31 -7.29
N ILE A 100 -10.64 0.09 -6.95
CA ILE A 100 -9.86 -1.10 -7.28
C ILE A 100 -9.92 -1.36 -8.79
N VAL A 101 -8.80 -1.78 -9.37
CA VAL A 101 -8.71 -2.11 -10.80
C VAL A 101 -9.28 -3.51 -11.04
N THR A 102 -10.28 -3.58 -11.90
CA THR A 102 -10.92 -4.81 -12.34
C THR A 102 -10.75 -4.98 -13.86
N TYR A 103 -11.04 -6.17 -14.38
CA TYR A 103 -11.08 -6.38 -15.84
C TYR A 103 -12.10 -5.46 -16.51
N ASP A 104 -13.24 -5.19 -15.86
CA ASP A 104 -14.31 -4.38 -16.41
C ASP A 104 -13.95 -2.89 -16.53
N ASN A 105 -13.14 -2.37 -15.60
CA ASN A 105 -12.78 -0.95 -15.61
C ASN A 105 -11.40 -0.65 -16.23
N LEU A 106 -10.64 -1.70 -16.61
CA LEU A 106 -9.29 -1.56 -17.15
C LEU A 106 -9.26 -0.70 -18.42
N ASP A 107 -10.20 -0.96 -19.34
CA ASP A 107 -10.32 -0.21 -20.59
C ASP A 107 -10.80 1.23 -20.34
N THR A 108 -11.72 1.40 -19.39
CA THR A 108 -12.20 2.72 -18.96
C THR A 108 -11.05 3.57 -18.43
N PHE A 109 -10.15 2.98 -17.65
CA PHE A 109 -8.95 3.64 -17.14
C PHE A 109 -7.86 3.81 -18.21
N GLY A 110 -7.98 3.16 -19.36
CA GLY A 110 -6.95 3.20 -20.42
C GLY A 110 -5.62 2.57 -19.99
N LEU A 111 -5.65 1.62 -19.05
CA LEU A 111 -4.47 0.97 -18.49
C LEU A 111 -4.21 -0.36 -19.17
N PRO A 112 -3.08 -0.55 -19.85
CA PRO A 112 -2.73 -1.88 -20.34
C PRO A 112 -2.33 -2.79 -19.16
N ARG A 113 -2.96 -3.99 -19.05
CA ARG A 113 -2.73 -4.96 -17.96
C ARG A 113 -1.24 -5.18 -17.66
N ARG A 114 -0.42 -5.31 -18.71
CA ARG A 114 1.03 -5.56 -18.62
C ARG A 114 1.83 -4.40 -18.02
N LYS A 115 1.25 -3.22 -17.90
CA LYS A 115 1.88 -2.00 -17.37
C LYS A 115 1.45 -1.65 -15.94
N LEU A 116 0.45 -2.33 -15.40
CA LEU A 116 -0.10 -2.01 -14.08
C LEU A 116 0.98 -2.00 -13.00
N PHE A 117 1.76 -3.09 -12.92
CA PHE A 117 2.81 -3.20 -11.91
C PHE A 117 3.90 -2.13 -12.08
N GLU A 118 4.30 -1.84 -13.33
CA GLU A 118 5.30 -0.82 -13.64
C GLU A 118 4.85 0.57 -13.17
N TYR A 119 3.62 0.97 -13.56
CA TYR A 119 3.07 2.27 -13.17
C TYR A 119 2.89 2.36 -11.65
N ALA A 120 2.26 1.36 -11.05
CA ALA A 120 2.00 1.32 -9.63
C ALA A 120 3.29 1.36 -8.79
N SER A 121 4.30 0.57 -9.16
CA SER A 121 5.59 0.54 -8.45
C SER A 121 6.36 1.85 -8.61
N ARG A 122 6.31 2.48 -9.79
CA ARG A 122 6.95 3.78 -10.02
C ARG A 122 6.31 4.86 -9.15
N ASN A 123 4.98 4.91 -9.10
CA ASN A 123 4.25 5.91 -8.32
C ASN A 123 4.51 5.69 -6.82
N LEU A 124 4.42 4.43 -6.36
CA LEU A 124 4.75 4.10 -4.98
C LEU A 124 6.16 4.53 -4.61
N LYS A 125 7.15 4.25 -5.47
CA LYS A 125 8.56 4.63 -5.22
C LYS A 125 8.74 6.13 -5.01
N SER A 126 7.98 6.97 -5.70
CA SER A 126 8.04 8.43 -5.56
C SER A 126 7.29 8.95 -4.34
N ASP A 127 6.47 8.13 -3.71
CA ASP A 127 5.58 8.49 -2.59
C ASP A 127 5.95 7.81 -1.26
N ILE A 128 7.08 7.10 -1.21
CA ILE A 128 7.52 6.43 0.02
C ILE A 128 8.22 7.39 0.98
N ARG A 129 7.83 7.28 2.25
CA ARG A 129 8.58 7.80 3.39
C ARG A 129 9.15 6.65 4.22
N ILE A 130 10.32 6.84 4.77
CA ILE A 130 10.94 5.93 5.74
C ILE A 130 11.38 6.78 6.94
N GLY A 131 10.95 6.42 8.13
CA GLY A 131 11.30 7.10 9.36
C GLY A 131 11.58 6.13 10.49
N PHE A 132 12.33 6.59 11.48
CA PHE A 132 12.44 5.85 12.74
C PHE A 132 11.17 6.05 13.55
N THR A 133 10.65 4.95 14.08
CA THR A 133 9.55 4.97 15.05
C THR A 133 9.98 4.25 16.32
N GLY A 134 9.32 4.59 17.44
CA GLY A 134 9.65 4.02 18.73
C GLY A 134 10.39 4.99 19.63
N THR A 135 10.15 4.85 20.94
CA THR A 135 10.77 5.67 21.97
C THR A 135 12.14 5.13 22.32
N THR A 136 13.06 6.06 22.37
CA THR A 136 14.39 6.02 22.98
C THR A 136 14.75 4.76 23.75
N GLY A 137 15.70 4.01 23.17
CA GLY A 137 16.66 3.26 23.99
C GLY A 137 16.71 1.76 23.79
N GLN A 138 15.79 1.11 23.09
CA GLN A 138 15.82 -0.36 23.08
C GLN A 138 15.68 -1.08 21.74
N LEU A 139 15.05 -0.49 20.73
CA LEU A 139 14.90 -1.15 19.43
C LEU A 139 14.77 -0.12 18.31
N ALA A 140 15.73 -0.11 17.40
CA ALA A 140 15.60 0.69 16.19
C ALA A 140 14.59 0.01 15.27
N MET A 141 13.45 0.65 15.05
CA MET A 141 12.38 0.22 14.17
C MET A 141 12.13 1.30 13.13
N LEU A 142 11.97 0.88 11.88
CA LEU A 142 11.58 1.77 10.79
C LEU A 142 10.08 1.60 10.53
N GLU A 143 9.40 2.71 10.40
CA GLU A 143 8.06 2.82 9.85
C GLU A 143 8.19 3.29 8.40
N ILE A 144 7.55 2.57 7.50
CA ILE A 144 7.60 2.79 6.06
C ILE A 144 6.17 2.91 5.57
N GLY A 145 5.85 4.03 4.98
CA GLY A 145 4.51 4.33 4.51
C GLY A 145 4.53 5.27 3.32
N ARG A 146 3.36 5.76 2.95
CA ARG A 146 3.24 6.74 1.87
C ARG A 146 3.27 8.17 2.42
N LEU A 147 3.94 9.07 1.70
CA LEU A 147 3.94 10.50 2.01
C LEU A 147 2.52 11.09 1.92
N SER A 148 1.77 10.65 0.91
CA SER A 148 0.38 11.07 0.70
C SER A 148 -0.59 10.51 1.76
N GLY A 149 -0.18 9.51 2.55
CA GLY A 149 -1.03 8.88 3.55
C GLY A 149 -2.12 7.96 3.00
N GLY A 150 -2.13 7.68 1.69
CA GLY A 150 -3.11 6.79 1.05
C GLY A 150 -2.87 5.31 1.36
N VAL A 151 -3.75 4.45 0.84
CA VAL A 151 -3.63 3.00 0.95
C VAL A 151 -2.37 2.47 0.26
N GLY A 152 -1.93 1.28 0.65
CA GLY A 152 -0.84 0.57 -0.01
C GLY A 152 0.56 0.92 0.48
N GLY A 153 0.70 1.61 1.62
CA GLY A 153 2.02 1.86 2.21
C GLY A 153 2.79 0.58 2.53
N ALA A 154 2.10 -0.50 2.95
CA ALA A 154 2.70 -1.81 3.14
C ALA A 154 3.27 -2.41 1.84
N SER A 155 2.83 -1.93 0.67
CA SER A 155 3.35 -2.35 -0.64
C SER A 155 4.78 -1.87 -0.90
N ALA A 156 5.34 -1.02 -0.03
CA ALA A 156 6.77 -0.73 0.02
C ALA A 156 7.63 -2.02 0.10
N LEU A 157 7.04 -3.10 0.61
CA LEU A 157 7.65 -4.44 0.60
C LEU A 157 8.05 -4.92 -0.81
N LEU A 158 7.42 -4.41 -1.87
CA LEU A 158 7.71 -4.76 -3.27
C LEU A 158 8.96 -4.06 -3.84
N LEU A 159 9.51 -3.07 -3.13
CA LEU A 159 10.54 -2.19 -3.65
C LEU A 159 11.92 -2.54 -3.08
N SER A 160 12.85 -3.01 -3.92
CA SER A 160 14.23 -3.28 -3.52
C SER A 160 14.94 -2.04 -2.94
N SER A 161 14.63 -0.86 -3.44
CA SER A 161 15.17 0.39 -2.91
C SER A 161 14.78 0.67 -1.45
N VAL A 162 13.64 0.12 -1.00
CA VAL A 162 13.21 0.19 0.41
C VAL A 162 14.06 -0.75 1.26
N TRP A 163 14.37 -1.95 0.76
CA TRP A 163 15.23 -2.90 1.47
C TRP A 163 16.65 -2.36 1.63
N GLU A 164 17.22 -1.80 0.57
CA GLU A 164 18.54 -1.14 0.59
C GLU A 164 18.56 0.03 1.59
N SER A 165 17.51 0.85 1.60
CA SER A 165 17.37 1.95 2.54
C SER A 165 17.27 1.45 3.99
N ALA A 166 16.53 0.37 4.23
CA ALA A 166 16.42 -0.23 5.55
C ALA A 166 17.77 -0.79 6.04
N VAL A 167 18.54 -1.45 5.16
CA VAL A 167 19.91 -1.92 5.47
C VAL A 167 20.80 -0.76 5.87
N LYS A 168 20.77 0.33 5.09
CA LYS A 168 21.57 1.53 5.36
C LYS A 168 21.20 2.19 6.69
N LEU A 169 19.91 2.32 6.98
CA LEU A 169 19.42 3.00 8.18
C LEU A 169 19.61 2.17 9.45
N LEU A 170 19.39 0.85 9.37
CA LEU A 170 19.56 -0.06 10.51
C LEU A 170 21.01 -0.55 10.68
N GLY A 171 21.90 -0.30 9.71
CA GLY A 171 23.30 -0.69 9.75
C GLY A 171 23.55 -2.20 9.69
N THR A 172 22.60 -2.99 9.19
CA THR A 172 22.69 -4.45 9.14
C THR A 172 21.81 -5.03 8.04
N GLU A 173 22.22 -6.19 7.49
CA GLU A 173 21.40 -6.98 6.54
C GLU A 173 20.42 -7.93 7.27
N LYS A 174 20.57 -8.11 8.59
CA LYS A 174 19.70 -8.98 9.38
C LYS A 174 18.40 -8.25 9.70
N ILE A 175 17.54 -8.10 8.70
CA ILE A 175 16.29 -7.33 8.80
C ILE A 175 15.10 -8.26 8.60
N ILE A 176 14.04 -7.99 9.33
CA ILE A 176 12.70 -8.49 9.08
C ILE A 176 11.74 -7.35 8.78
N PHE A 177 10.81 -7.65 7.89
CA PHE A 177 9.69 -6.79 7.53
C PHE A 177 8.38 -7.44 7.95
N PHE A 178 7.43 -6.66 8.41
CA PHE A 178 6.07 -7.08 8.69
C PHE A 178 5.13 -5.89 8.59
N ALA A 179 3.84 -6.14 8.42
CA ALA A 179 2.83 -5.09 8.41
C ALA A 179 1.65 -5.50 9.30
N LEU A 180 1.03 -4.53 9.94
CA LEU A 180 -0.19 -4.73 10.73
C LEU A 180 -1.43 -4.44 9.87
N SER A 181 -1.32 -3.47 8.99
CA SER A 181 -2.34 -3.06 8.04
C SER A 181 -1.75 -2.93 6.63
N ASN A 182 -2.58 -2.64 5.65
CA ASN A 182 -2.15 -2.33 4.30
C ASN A 182 -1.54 -0.91 4.14
N CYS A 183 -1.57 -0.10 5.20
CA CYS A 183 -1.10 1.29 5.16
C CYS A 183 0.37 1.46 5.49
N GLU A 184 0.94 0.55 6.31
CA GLU A 184 2.29 0.72 6.86
C GLU A 184 3.06 -0.59 6.89
N LEU A 185 4.33 -0.52 6.51
CA LEU A 185 5.32 -1.57 6.63
C LEU A 185 6.30 -1.23 7.75
N MET A 186 6.57 -2.20 8.58
CA MET A 186 7.56 -2.09 9.65
C MET A 186 8.83 -2.85 9.27
N ALA A 187 9.99 -2.28 9.62
CA ALA A 187 11.27 -2.97 9.46
C ALA A 187 12.11 -2.85 10.74
N LEU A 188 12.73 -3.93 11.14
CA LEU A 188 13.59 -3.96 12.33
C LEU A 188 14.66 -5.05 12.24
N VAL A 189 15.63 -4.97 13.14
CA VAL A 189 16.69 -5.98 13.23
C VAL A 189 16.13 -7.34 13.64
N ALA A 190 16.51 -8.39 12.93
CA ALA A 190 16.00 -9.75 13.10
C ALA A 190 16.59 -10.43 14.37
N GLU A 191 16.11 -10.06 15.54
CA GLU A 191 16.45 -10.71 16.79
C GLU A 191 15.49 -11.85 17.13
N LYS A 192 16.03 -12.98 17.64
CA LYS A 192 15.20 -14.17 17.99
C LYS A 192 14.05 -13.85 18.94
N ARG A 193 14.31 -13.01 19.97
CA ARG A 193 13.28 -12.59 20.96
C ARG A 193 12.14 -11.85 20.31
N ILE A 194 12.43 -10.98 19.31
CA ILE A 194 11.44 -10.16 18.62
C ILE A 194 10.60 -11.02 17.70
N ILE A 195 11.25 -11.90 16.92
CA ILE A 195 10.55 -12.84 16.05
C ILE A 195 9.61 -13.73 16.88
N HIS A 196 10.09 -14.20 18.04
CA HIS A 196 9.25 -14.97 18.96
C HIS A 196 8.06 -14.17 19.47
N ALA A 197 8.27 -12.93 19.91
CA ALA A 197 7.20 -12.04 20.39
C ALA A 197 6.16 -11.76 19.29
N LEU A 198 6.59 -11.47 18.06
CA LEU A 198 5.70 -11.28 16.93
C LEU A 198 4.84 -12.53 16.68
N LYS A 199 5.45 -13.74 16.74
CA LYS A 199 4.73 -15.00 16.54
C LYS A 199 3.81 -15.39 17.69
N SER A 200 4.10 -14.95 18.92
CA SER A 200 3.40 -15.36 20.15
C SER A 200 2.27 -14.43 20.61
N GLY A 201 1.82 -13.51 19.77
CA GLY A 201 0.65 -12.69 20.04
C GLY A 201 0.83 -11.17 19.96
N LEU A 202 2.07 -10.68 19.78
CA LEU A 202 2.28 -9.24 19.61
C LEU A 202 1.53 -8.70 18.39
N PHE A 203 1.38 -9.50 17.32
CA PHE A 203 0.55 -9.15 16.20
C PHE A 203 -0.91 -8.93 16.58
N ASP A 204 -1.45 -9.77 17.46
CA ASP A 204 -2.87 -9.69 17.84
C ASP A 204 -3.10 -8.43 18.70
N ALA A 205 -2.25 -8.20 19.68
CA ALA A 205 -2.33 -7.01 20.52
C ALA A 205 -2.17 -5.71 19.70
N ALA A 206 -1.22 -5.68 18.75
CA ALA A 206 -1.00 -4.51 17.91
C ALA A 206 -2.17 -4.26 16.91
N ARG A 207 -2.96 -5.30 16.59
CA ARG A 207 -4.10 -5.21 15.68
C ARG A 207 -5.39 -4.72 16.33
N GLU A 208 -5.48 -4.66 17.65
CA GLU A 208 -6.69 -4.20 18.33
C GLU A 208 -7.16 -2.82 17.88
N SER A 209 -6.24 -1.99 17.40
CA SER A 209 -6.52 -0.65 16.88
C SER A 209 -6.68 -0.57 15.35
N VAL A 210 -6.54 -1.70 14.63
CA VAL A 210 -6.63 -1.76 13.18
C VAL A 210 -7.99 -2.32 12.78
N PRO A 211 -8.73 -1.71 11.83
CA PRO A 211 -9.95 -2.28 11.29
C PRO A 211 -9.71 -3.67 10.68
N VAL A 212 -10.66 -4.60 10.88
CA VAL A 212 -10.51 -6.00 10.44
C VAL A 212 -10.30 -6.13 8.93
N GLU A 213 -10.95 -5.27 8.15
CA GLU A 213 -10.84 -5.20 6.69
C GLU A 213 -9.44 -4.76 6.21
N GLU A 214 -8.68 -4.08 7.07
CA GLU A 214 -7.31 -3.63 6.79
C GLU A 214 -6.24 -4.62 7.27
N TYR A 215 -6.64 -5.74 7.90
CA TYR A 215 -5.68 -6.70 8.42
C TYR A 215 -4.77 -7.24 7.33
N PHE A 216 -3.48 -7.14 7.62
CA PHE A 216 -2.45 -7.78 6.83
C PHE A 216 -2.18 -9.20 7.34
N PRO A 217 -1.68 -10.14 6.52
CA PRO A 217 -1.28 -11.46 7.02
C PRO A 217 -0.30 -11.35 8.18
N LYS A 218 -0.38 -12.26 9.14
CA LYS A 218 0.61 -12.39 10.23
C LYS A 218 1.92 -12.98 9.69
N SER A 219 2.42 -12.40 8.61
CA SER A 219 3.63 -12.87 7.95
C SER A 219 4.81 -11.97 8.29
N ILE A 220 5.92 -12.60 8.54
CA ILE A 220 7.22 -11.95 8.74
C ILE A 220 8.06 -12.29 7.52
N TYR A 221 8.66 -11.30 6.91
CA TYR A 221 9.53 -11.46 5.75
C TYR A 221 10.96 -11.14 6.16
N ARG A 222 11.86 -12.07 5.94
CA ARG A 222 13.29 -11.88 6.23
C ARG A 222 14.00 -11.42 4.97
N LEU A 223 14.84 -10.40 5.10
CA LEU A 223 15.78 -10.03 4.07
C LEU A 223 16.92 -11.05 3.99
N VAL A 224 17.20 -11.50 2.79
CA VAL A 224 18.30 -12.42 2.48
C VAL A 224 19.13 -11.80 1.37
N SER A 225 20.45 -11.79 1.54
CA SER A 225 21.40 -11.36 0.53
C SER A 225 21.94 -12.57 -0.21
N ASP A 226 21.94 -12.53 -1.52
CA ASP A 226 22.59 -13.53 -2.39
C ASP A 226 23.43 -12.85 -3.48
N LYS A 227 23.95 -13.63 -4.43
CA LYS A 227 24.81 -13.12 -5.53
C LYS A 227 24.05 -12.17 -6.49
N SER A 228 22.73 -12.20 -6.50
CA SER A 228 21.90 -11.37 -7.35
C SER A 228 21.40 -10.10 -6.65
N GLY A 229 21.65 -9.96 -5.36
CA GLY A 229 21.22 -8.84 -4.52
C GLY A 229 20.36 -9.29 -3.34
N TYR A 230 19.41 -8.43 -2.95
CA TYR A 230 18.49 -8.75 -1.87
C TYR A 230 17.22 -9.44 -2.38
N CYS A 231 16.75 -10.42 -1.62
CA CYS A 231 15.43 -11.03 -1.80
C CYS A 231 14.73 -11.21 -0.44
N LEU A 232 13.42 -11.44 -0.48
CA LEU A 232 12.62 -11.67 0.71
C LEU A 232 12.23 -13.13 0.81
N HIS A 233 12.37 -13.69 2.00
CA HIS A 233 11.87 -15.01 2.35
C HIS A 233 10.82 -14.86 3.45
N ARG A 234 9.69 -15.54 3.30
CA ARG A 234 8.71 -15.67 4.37
C ARG A 234 9.31 -16.48 5.51
N PHE A 235 9.08 -16.01 6.76
CA PHE A 235 9.65 -16.61 7.96
C PHE A 235 8.70 -17.62 8.60
#